data_62cf4153226effecc3f2fe72b9bde5a7
#
_entry.id   62cf4153226effecc3f2fe72b9bde5a7
#
_cell.length_a   1.000
_cell.length_b   1.000
_cell.length_c   1.000
_cell.angle_alpha   90.00
_cell.angle_beta   90.00
_cell.angle_gamma   90.00
#
_symmetry.space_group_name_H-M   'P 1'
#
loop_
_entity.id
_entity.type
_entity.pdbx_description
1 polymer ?
#
loop_
_entity_poly.entity_id
_entity_poly.type
_entity_poly.pdbx_seq_one_letter_code
_entity_poly.pdbx_strand_id
1 'polypeptide(L)'
;MATLNTETPSRAHAALDQYPTVELVNVFIDDQFNAVQAVRAASPRIAAAVAAALPRMEAGGRLIYVGAGTSGRLGVLDSVELYPTFSWPHGRAVALLAGGNDAMFVAVEGAEDDADAGAAGLASIQVSANDVVLGIAASGSTPYVLGALRAARAAGALTLGFANNPNAPVLIDAEIGILLDTGPEVVSGSTRLKAGTAQKIALNSFSSALMVRLNKVYGNLMVDLKATNAKLVRRAIRLTSFATGADEDAARATLEACGFHVKTAIVALSKQTSVEQAQALLEAAHGSVRRALA
;
A
#
# COMPACT_ATOMS: atom_id res chain seq x y z
N MET A 1 22.33 -24.67 -1.35
CA MET A 1 21.18 -23.75 -1.23
C MET A 1 20.33 -23.91 -2.50
N ALA A 2 19.01 -23.99 -2.40
CA ALA A 2 18.17 -24.00 -3.60
C ALA A 2 18.30 -22.63 -4.30
N THR A 3 18.49 -22.63 -5.62
CA THR A 3 18.57 -21.40 -6.39
C THR A 3 17.23 -20.67 -6.34
N LEU A 4 17.23 -19.40 -5.98
CA LEU A 4 16.02 -18.56 -5.97
C LEU A 4 15.47 -18.43 -7.40
N ASN A 5 14.15 -18.50 -7.56
CA ASN A 5 13.50 -18.32 -8.86
C ASN A 5 13.91 -16.98 -9.51
N THR A 6 13.98 -15.92 -8.71
CA THR A 6 14.37 -14.57 -9.16
C THR A 6 15.81 -14.47 -9.62
N GLU A 7 16.71 -15.38 -9.16
CA GLU A 7 18.13 -15.44 -9.55
C GLU A 7 18.39 -16.43 -10.68
N THR A 8 17.39 -17.22 -11.07
CA THR A 8 17.54 -18.22 -12.13
C THR A 8 17.60 -17.54 -13.50
N PRO A 9 18.61 -17.83 -14.34
CA PRO A 9 18.65 -17.28 -15.70
C PRO A 9 17.44 -17.70 -16.54
N SER A 10 16.83 -16.75 -17.22
CA SER A 10 15.72 -17.02 -18.14
C SER A 10 16.23 -17.77 -19.37
N ARG A 11 15.85 -19.03 -19.54
CA ARG A 11 16.21 -19.81 -20.72
C ARG A 11 15.52 -19.32 -21.98
N ALA A 12 14.37 -18.69 -21.86
CA ALA A 12 13.60 -18.16 -22.99
C ALA A 12 14.29 -16.98 -23.67
N HIS A 13 15.14 -16.25 -22.95
CA HIS A 13 15.80 -15.04 -23.44
C HIS A 13 17.33 -15.11 -23.28
N ALA A 14 17.92 -16.27 -23.56
CA ALA A 14 19.36 -16.48 -23.41
C ALA A 14 20.22 -15.59 -24.34
N ALA A 15 19.67 -15.12 -25.45
CA ALA A 15 20.32 -14.23 -26.43
C ALA A 15 19.67 -12.81 -26.42
N LEU A 16 19.19 -12.35 -25.26
CA LEU A 16 18.47 -11.07 -25.10
C LEU A 16 19.25 -9.87 -25.67
N ASP A 17 20.56 -9.86 -25.50
CA ASP A 17 21.48 -8.82 -26.00
C ASP A 17 21.56 -8.70 -27.50
N GLN A 18 21.05 -9.71 -28.23
CA GLN A 18 21.03 -9.75 -29.70
C GLN A 18 19.67 -9.36 -30.29
N TYR A 19 18.66 -9.11 -29.47
CA TYR A 19 17.32 -8.81 -29.94
C TYR A 19 17.24 -7.40 -30.56
N PRO A 20 16.48 -7.22 -31.67
CA PRO A 20 16.13 -5.89 -32.14
C PRO A 20 15.41 -5.07 -31.06
N THR A 21 15.59 -3.75 -31.07
CA THR A 21 15.03 -2.86 -30.00
C THR A 21 13.51 -3.04 -29.80
N VAL A 22 12.75 -3.22 -30.89
CA VAL A 22 11.28 -3.43 -30.78
C VAL A 22 10.97 -4.73 -30.05
N GLU A 23 11.73 -5.80 -30.35
CA GLU A 23 11.56 -7.09 -29.68
C GLU A 23 11.96 -7.01 -28.20
N LEU A 24 13.06 -6.31 -27.87
CA LEU A 24 13.43 -6.04 -26.47
C LEU A 24 12.30 -5.37 -25.69
N VAL A 25 11.69 -4.31 -26.24
CA VAL A 25 10.59 -3.60 -25.60
C VAL A 25 9.41 -4.53 -25.40
N ASN A 26 9.03 -5.31 -26.40
CA ASN A 26 7.91 -6.25 -26.31
C ASN A 26 8.15 -7.33 -25.24
N VAL A 27 9.34 -7.92 -25.20
CA VAL A 27 9.70 -8.93 -24.18
C VAL A 27 9.57 -8.36 -22.76
N PHE A 28 10.04 -7.14 -22.51
CA PHE A 28 9.88 -6.50 -21.21
C PHE A 28 8.43 -6.21 -20.85
N ILE A 29 7.59 -5.83 -21.83
CA ILE A 29 6.15 -5.59 -21.61
C ILE A 29 5.43 -6.91 -21.34
N ASP A 30 5.64 -7.91 -22.19
CA ASP A 30 4.94 -9.19 -22.11
C ASP A 30 5.26 -9.93 -20.80
N ASP A 31 6.50 -9.84 -20.33
CA ASP A 31 6.91 -10.46 -19.07
C ASP A 31 6.15 -9.87 -17.83
N GLN A 32 5.68 -8.62 -17.92
CA GLN A 32 4.90 -8.00 -16.83
C GLN A 32 3.53 -8.67 -16.61
N PHE A 33 2.97 -9.38 -17.58
CA PHE A 33 1.73 -10.14 -17.36
C PHE A 33 1.88 -11.20 -16.28
N ASN A 34 3.08 -11.76 -16.09
CA ASN A 34 3.37 -12.68 -14.99
C ASN A 34 3.23 -12.03 -13.62
N ALA A 35 3.55 -10.73 -13.50
CA ALA A 35 3.35 -9.98 -12.26
C ALA A 35 1.87 -9.92 -11.87
N VAL A 36 0.99 -9.61 -12.83
CA VAL A 36 -0.46 -9.57 -12.62
C VAL A 36 -0.99 -10.95 -12.22
N GLN A 37 -0.55 -12.01 -12.88
CA GLN A 37 -0.97 -13.38 -12.59
C GLN A 37 -0.54 -13.82 -11.18
N ALA A 38 0.70 -13.51 -10.78
CA ALA A 38 1.22 -13.81 -9.45
C ALA A 38 0.40 -13.12 -8.34
N VAL A 39 0.06 -11.84 -8.52
CA VAL A 39 -0.79 -11.11 -7.56
C VAL A 39 -2.21 -11.68 -7.54
N ARG A 40 -2.76 -12.05 -8.70
CA ARG A 40 -4.08 -12.69 -8.79
C ARG A 40 -4.12 -14.00 -8.00
N ALA A 41 -3.07 -14.82 -8.11
CA ALA A 41 -2.94 -16.06 -7.34
C ALA A 41 -2.85 -15.78 -5.83
N ALA A 42 -2.17 -14.70 -5.43
CA ALA A 42 -2.00 -14.28 -4.03
C ALA A 42 -3.25 -13.59 -3.44
N SER A 43 -4.28 -13.28 -4.24
CA SER A 43 -5.43 -12.47 -3.80
C SER A 43 -6.14 -13.00 -2.54
N PRO A 44 -6.29 -14.31 -2.27
CA PRO A 44 -6.88 -14.79 -1.02
C PRO A 44 -6.02 -14.44 0.21
N ARG A 45 -4.69 -14.48 0.09
CA ARG A 45 -3.77 -14.13 1.18
C ARG A 45 -3.77 -12.62 1.41
N ILE A 46 -3.84 -11.81 0.36
CA ILE A 46 -3.99 -10.35 0.47
C ILE A 46 -5.32 -10.01 1.18
N ALA A 47 -6.42 -10.68 0.81
CA ALA A 47 -7.71 -10.47 1.48
C ALA A 47 -7.67 -10.85 2.97
N ALA A 48 -7.00 -11.95 3.34
CA ALA A 48 -6.79 -12.34 4.72
C ALA A 48 -5.96 -11.29 5.49
N ALA A 49 -4.92 -10.74 4.85
CA ALA A 49 -4.11 -9.67 5.42
C ALA A 49 -4.94 -8.39 5.69
N VAL A 50 -5.81 -8.00 4.75
CA VAL A 50 -6.74 -6.87 4.93
C VAL A 50 -7.67 -7.12 6.12
N ALA A 51 -8.26 -8.32 6.22
CA ALA A 51 -9.16 -8.66 7.32
C ALA A 51 -8.47 -8.64 8.69
N ALA A 52 -7.21 -9.13 8.77
CA ALA A 52 -6.41 -9.11 10.00
C ALA A 52 -5.91 -7.70 10.37
N ALA A 53 -5.62 -6.85 9.39
CA ALA A 53 -5.18 -5.48 9.62
C ALA A 53 -6.30 -4.54 10.07
N LEU A 54 -7.52 -4.76 9.60
CA LEU A 54 -8.66 -3.85 9.84
C LEU A 54 -8.88 -3.50 11.32
N PRO A 55 -9.04 -4.45 12.25
CA PRO A 55 -9.29 -4.12 13.67
C PRO A 55 -8.12 -3.35 14.31
N ARG A 56 -6.89 -3.59 13.87
CA ARG A 56 -5.73 -2.86 14.38
C ARG A 56 -5.74 -1.40 13.90
N MET A 57 -6.12 -1.16 12.65
CA MET A 57 -6.29 0.19 12.12
C MET A 57 -7.44 0.94 12.78
N GLU A 58 -8.55 0.27 13.07
CA GLU A 58 -9.67 0.83 13.84
C GLU A 58 -9.26 1.19 15.27
N ALA A 59 -8.37 0.40 15.88
CA ALA A 59 -7.79 0.67 17.19
C ALA A 59 -6.69 1.76 17.19
N GLY A 60 -6.48 2.47 16.08
CA GLY A 60 -5.52 3.58 16.00
C GLY A 60 -4.11 3.17 15.56
N GLY A 61 -3.86 1.92 15.18
CA GLY A 61 -2.57 1.41 14.76
C GLY A 61 -2.05 2.02 13.45
N ARG A 62 -0.81 1.67 13.10
CA ARG A 62 -0.08 2.19 11.94
C ARG A 62 0.20 1.09 10.93
N LEU A 63 0.28 1.45 9.65
CA LEU A 63 0.93 0.66 8.60
C LEU A 63 2.42 1.02 8.59
N ILE A 64 3.28 0.03 8.75
CA ILE A 64 4.73 0.20 8.77
C ILE A 64 5.32 -0.67 7.67
N TYR A 65 5.81 -0.03 6.61
CA TYR A 65 6.44 -0.69 5.46
C TYR A 65 7.93 -0.83 5.72
N VAL A 66 8.47 -2.03 5.56
CA VAL A 66 9.90 -2.31 5.79
C VAL A 66 10.46 -3.01 4.56
N GLY A 67 11.54 -2.49 4.01
CA GLY A 67 12.18 -3.07 2.83
C GLY A 67 13.54 -2.48 2.52
N ALA A 68 14.25 -3.11 1.58
CA ALA A 68 15.51 -2.63 1.03
C ALA A 68 15.36 -2.38 -0.48
N GLY A 69 16.21 -1.54 -1.04
CA GLY A 69 16.28 -1.29 -2.49
C GLY A 69 14.90 -0.96 -3.10
N THR A 70 14.56 -1.61 -4.20
CA THR A 70 13.28 -1.42 -4.91
C THR A 70 12.08 -1.72 -4.02
N SER A 71 12.12 -2.81 -3.25
CA SER A 71 11.02 -3.21 -2.36
C SER A 71 10.73 -2.15 -1.30
N GLY A 72 11.77 -1.59 -0.68
CA GLY A 72 11.62 -0.52 0.30
C GLY A 72 11.10 0.78 -0.33
N ARG A 73 11.59 1.15 -1.53
CA ARG A 73 11.10 2.34 -2.26
C ARG A 73 9.63 2.21 -2.64
N LEU A 74 9.15 1.02 -3.00
CA LEU A 74 7.73 0.76 -3.25
C LEU A 74 6.89 0.90 -1.98
N GLY A 75 7.41 0.49 -0.83
CA GLY A 75 6.80 0.73 0.47
C GLY A 75 6.66 2.22 0.80
N VAL A 76 7.73 3.00 0.54
CA VAL A 76 7.68 4.47 0.68
C VAL A 76 6.62 5.05 -0.25
N LEU A 77 6.61 4.66 -1.53
CA LEU A 77 5.63 5.15 -2.50
C LEU A 77 4.19 4.90 -2.03
N ASP A 78 3.87 3.66 -1.63
CA ASP A 78 2.51 3.33 -1.17
C ASP A 78 2.14 4.14 0.09
N SER A 79 3.04 4.28 1.04
CA SER A 79 2.81 5.00 2.30
C SER A 79 2.48 6.49 2.09
N VAL A 80 3.17 7.18 1.18
CA VAL A 80 2.97 8.61 0.94
C VAL A 80 1.70 8.91 0.14
N GLU A 81 1.24 7.97 -0.70
CA GLU A 81 0.03 8.13 -1.52
C GLU A 81 -1.28 7.98 -0.71
N LEU A 82 -1.22 7.43 0.51
CA LEU A 82 -2.41 7.28 1.36
C LEU A 82 -2.95 8.64 1.86
N TYR A 83 -2.08 9.63 2.09
CA TYR A 83 -2.50 10.94 2.57
C TYR A 83 -3.31 11.72 1.53
N PRO A 84 -2.83 11.96 0.30
CA PRO A 84 -3.58 12.73 -0.69
C PRO A 84 -4.87 12.02 -1.14
N THR A 85 -4.92 10.68 -1.07
CA THR A 85 -6.05 9.87 -1.56
C THR A 85 -7.13 9.69 -0.50
N PHE A 86 -6.74 9.40 0.74
CA PHE A 86 -7.66 8.98 1.80
C PHE A 86 -7.58 9.86 3.06
N SER A 87 -6.84 10.97 3.01
CA SER A 87 -6.51 11.77 4.20
C SER A 87 -5.98 10.93 5.36
N TRP A 88 -5.26 9.84 5.03
CA TRP A 88 -4.67 8.99 6.05
C TRP A 88 -3.54 9.74 6.73
N PRO A 89 -3.52 9.85 8.08
CA PRO A 89 -2.51 10.65 8.77
C PRO A 89 -1.08 10.17 8.47
N HIS A 90 -0.15 11.08 8.18
CA HIS A 90 1.24 10.75 7.87
C HIS A 90 1.90 9.86 8.94
N GLY A 91 1.64 10.13 10.22
CA GLY A 91 2.16 9.32 11.32
C GLY A 91 1.57 7.90 11.41
N ARG A 92 0.55 7.58 10.60
CA ARG A 92 -0.08 6.26 10.57
C ARG A 92 0.26 5.43 9.33
N ALA A 93 1.11 5.94 8.44
CA ALA A 93 1.71 5.22 7.33
C ALA A 93 3.20 5.57 7.32
N VAL A 94 4.04 4.66 7.78
CA VAL A 94 5.48 4.88 8.00
C VAL A 94 6.25 3.89 7.13
N ALA A 95 7.34 4.34 6.51
CA ALA A 95 8.22 3.46 5.76
C ALA A 95 9.62 3.48 6.36
N LEU A 96 10.18 2.30 6.59
CA LEU A 96 11.56 2.07 7.02
C LEU A 96 12.33 1.44 5.86
N LEU A 97 13.20 2.23 5.26
CA LEU A 97 14.05 1.83 4.14
C LEU A 97 15.45 1.51 4.65
N ALA A 98 15.99 0.36 4.32
CA ALA A 98 17.38 0.01 4.61
C ALA A 98 18.31 1.08 4.03
N GLY A 99 19.22 1.62 4.85
CA GLY A 99 20.07 2.76 4.51
C GLY A 99 19.41 4.12 4.72
N GLY A 100 18.17 4.17 5.25
CA GLY A 100 17.50 5.43 5.60
C GLY A 100 16.99 6.23 4.40
N ASN A 101 16.72 7.52 4.62
CA ASN A 101 16.13 8.40 3.62
C ASN A 101 17.01 8.58 2.36
N ASP A 102 18.32 8.58 2.50
CA ASP A 102 19.24 8.75 1.37
C ASP A 102 19.16 7.57 0.41
N ALA A 103 18.83 6.36 0.91
CA ALA A 103 18.63 5.17 0.09
C ALA A 103 17.43 5.27 -0.87
N MET A 104 16.59 6.30 -0.73
CA MET A 104 15.54 6.62 -1.70
C MET A 104 16.13 7.00 -3.06
N PHE A 105 17.25 7.72 -3.08
CA PHE A 105 17.84 8.32 -4.27
C PHE A 105 19.13 7.64 -4.70
N VAL A 106 19.91 7.13 -3.75
CA VAL A 106 21.21 6.49 -3.98
C VAL A 106 21.23 5.14 -3.27
N ALA A 107 21.74 4.09 -3.93
CA ALA A 107 21.91 2.78 -3.30
C ALA A 107 22.93 2.89 -2.16
N VAL A 108 22.59 2.38 -0.97
CA VAL A 108 23.49 2.27 0.18
C VAL A 108 23.91 0.81 0.28
N GLU A 109 25.17 0.54 -0.09
CA GLU A 109 25.71 -0.82 -0.09
C GLU A 109 25.75 -1.41 1.33
N GLY A 110 25.43 -2.70 1.45
CA GLY A 110 25.46 -3.45 2.72
C GLY A 110 24.30 -3.13 3.67
N ALA A 111 23.49 -2.08 3.42
CA ALA A 111 22.40 -1.71 4.33
C ALA A 111 21.31 -2.80 4.45
N GLU A 112 21.12 -3.62 3.42
CA GLU A 112 20.16 -4.71 3.43
C GLU A 112 20.57 -5.92 4.25
N ASP A 113 21.88 -6.06 4.55
CA ASP A 113 22.46 -7.18 5.28
C ASP A 113 22.38 -6.99 6.80
N ASP A 114 22.04 -5.80 7.29
CA ASP A 114 21.99 -5.45 8.70
C ASP A 114 20.62 -5.73 9.33
N ALA A 115 20.49 -6.91 9.95
CA ALA A 115 19.29 -7.32 10.66
C ALA A 115 19.00 -6.48 11.92
N ASP A 116 20.08 -6.05 12.62
CA ASP A 116 19.95 -5.27 13.85
C ASP A 116 19.46 -3.85 13.54
N ALA A 117 19.89 -3.26 12.43
CA ALA A 117 19.35 -1.98 11.96
C ALA A 117 17.84 -2.06 11.63
N GLY A 118 17.38 -3.18 11.06
CA GLY A 118 15.94 -3.41 10.85
C GLY A 118 15.15 -3.44 12.15
N ALA A 119 15.64 -4.15 13.15
CA ALA A 119 15.03 -4.20 14.48
C ALA A 119 15.07 -2.83 15.19
N ALA A 120 16.21 -2.15 15.15
CA ALA A 120 16.40 -0.82 15.75
C ALA A 120 15.48 0.22 15.11
N GLY A 121 15.25 0.14 13.80
CA GLY A 121 14.30 1.00 13.09
C GLY A 121 12.89 0.92 13.68
N LEU A 122 12.37 -0.28 13.94
CA LEU A 122 11.08 -0.46 14.60
C LEU A 122 11.07 0.01 16.07
N ALA A 123 12.14 -0.25 16.79
CA ALA A 123 12.28 0.22 18.17
C ALA A 123 12.25 1.75 18.24
N SER A 124 12.90 2.45 17.31
CA SER A 124 12.95 3.92 17.27
C SER A 124 11.59 4.57 17.11
N ILE A 125 10.65 3.90 16.43
CA ILE A 125 9.27 4.37 16.25
C ILE A 125 8.30 3.75 17.26
N GLN A 126 8.81 3.01 18.26
CA GLN A 126 8.02 2.39 19.31
C GLN A 126 6.87 1.54 18.75
N VAL A 127 7.21 0.53 17.92
CA VAL A 127 6.22 -0.39 17.36
C VAL A 127 5.40 -1.05 18.46
N SER A 128 4.11 -1.23 18.24
CA SER A 128 3.14 -1.73 19.23
C SER A 128 2.25 -2.84 18.69
N ALA A 129 1.48 -3.46 19.57
CA ALA A 129 0.52 -4.52 19.23
C ALA A 129 -0.59 -4.06 18.27
N ASN A 130 -0.89 -2.76 18.18
CA ASN A 130 -1.87 -2.23 17.24
C ASN A 130 -1.31 -2.01 15.83
N ASP A 131 0.01 -2.10 15.65
CA ASP A 131 0.64 -1.84 14.34
C ASP A 131 0.57 -3.05 13.41
N VAL A 132 0.65 -2.78 12.13
CA VAL A 132 0.77 -3.75 11.04
C VAL A 132 2.08 -3.49 10.31
N VAL A 133 3.00 -4.45 10.36
CA VAL A 133 4.33 -4.36 9.75
C VAL A 133 4.38 -5.20 8.47
N LEU A 134 4.65 -4.55 7.35
CA LEU A 134 4.77 -5.15 6.02
C LEU A 134 6.25 -5.31 5.68
N GLY A 135 6.78 -6.52 5.80
CA GLY A 135 8.13 -6.87 5.37
C GLY A 135 8.15 -7.23 3.89
N ILE A 136 8.89 -6.47 3.09
CA ILE A 136 8.88 -6.56 1.62
C ILE A 136 10.29 -6.88 1.13
N ALA A 137 10.48 -8.06 0.53
CA ALA A 137 11.76 -8.49 -0.02
C ALA A 137 11.54 -9.44 -1.20
N ALA A 138 12.05 -9.12 -2.38
CA ALA A 138 11.89 -9.98 -3.56
C ALA A 138 12.53 -11.36 -3.37
N SER A 139 13.76 -11.44 -2.86
CA SER A 139 14.42 -12.68 -2.46
C SER A 139 13.67 -13.37 -1.31
N GLY A 140 13.08 -12.57 -0.43
CA GLY A 140 12.45 -12.99 0.82
C GLY A 140 13.43 -13.41 1.91
N SER A 141 14.73 -13.11 1.75
CA SER A 141 15.79 -13.47 2.69
C SER A 141 16.60 -12.26 3.20
N THR A 142 16.21 -11.04 2.84
CA THR A 142 16.89 -9.79 3.23
C THR A 142 17.00 -9.67 4.74
N PRO A 143 18.21 -9.66 5.34
CA PRO A 143 18.40 -9.67 6.79
C PRO A 143 17.73 -8.50 7.50
N TYR A 144 17.82 -7.27 6.94
CA TYR A 144 17.15 -6.08 7.45
C TYR A 144 15.64 -6.30 7.67
N VAL A 145 14.97 -6.89 6.67
CA VAL A 145 13.52 -7.16 6.73
C VAL A 145 13.19 -8.25 7.75
N LEU A 146 14.01 -9.31 7.82
CA LEU A 146 13.83 -10.40 8.79
C LEU A 146 14.03 -9.91 10.23
N GLY A 147 15.04 -9.07 10.48
CA GLY A 147 15.27 -8.45 11.78
C GLY A 147 14.09 -7.60 12.23
N ALA A 148 13.55 -6.78 11.32
CA ALA A 148 12.37 -5.98 11.58
C ALA A 148 11.11 -6.85 11.87
N LEU A 149 10.85 -7.89 11.07
CA LEU A 149 9.68 -8.77 11.31
C LEU A 149 9.75 -9.48 12.67
N ARG A 150 10.93 -9.94 13.08
CA ARG A 150 11.12 -10.55 14.41
C ARG A 150 10.87 -9.56 15.54
N ALA A 151 11.37 -8.33 15.43
CA ALA A 151 11.12 -7.27 16.40
C ALA A 151 9.63 -6.90 16.46
N ALA A 152 8.96 -6.81 15.30
CA ALA A 152 7.51 -6.56 15.21
C ALA A 152 6.69 -7.63 15.93
N ARG A 153 7.00 -8.92 15.69
CA ARG A 153 6.34 -10.03 16.37
C ARG A 153 6.56 -10.01 17.88
N ALA A 154 7.77 -9.71 18.33
CA ALA A 154 8.08 -9.59 19.75
C ALA A 154 7.26 -8.47 20.41
N ALA A 155 6.94 -7.39 19.70
CA ALA A 155 6.07 -6.31 20.15
C ALA A 155 4.55 -6.62 20.01
N GLY A 156 4.18 -7.79 19.48
CA GLY A 156 2.78 -8.19 19.28
C GLY A 156 2.13 -7.57 18.04
N ALA A 157 2.88 -6.88 17.17
CA ALA A 157 2.38 -6.32 15.92
C ALA A 157 1.99 -7.43 14.93
N LEU A 158 0.97 -7.17 14.09
CA LEU A 158 0.66 -8.04 12.96
C LEU A 158 1.79 -7.94 11.93
N THR A 159 2.31 -9.08 11.51
CA THR A 159 3.38 -9.14 10.49
C THR A 159 2.87 -9.72 9.19
N LEU A 160 3.09 -8.99 8.10
CA LEU A 160 2.80 -9.40 6.73
C LEU A 160 4.11 -9.53 5.96
N GLY A 161 4.38 -10.67 5.36
CA GLY A 161 5.60 -10.91 4.59
C GLY A 161 5.31 -11.01 3.10
N PHE A 162 5.96 -10.19 2.27
CA PHE A 162 5.84 -10.22 0.81
C PHE A 162 7.15 -10.69 0.18
N ALA A 163 7.11 -11.75 -0.61
CA ALA A 163 8.28 -12.26 -1.32
C ALA A 163 7.92 -12.83 -2.69
N ASN A 164 8.91 -12.87 -3.60
CA ASN A 164 8.75 -13.41 -4.95
C ASN A 164 9.33 -14.83 -5.13
N ASN A 165 9.77 -15.43 -4.04
CA ASN A 165 10.29 -16.80 -4.03
C ASN A 165 9.51 -17.69 -3.07
N PRO A 166 9.11 -18.92 -3.47
CA PRO A 166 8.44 -19.85 -2.59
C PRO A 166 9.36 -20.27 -1.42
N ASN A 167 8.76 -20.55 -0.27
CA ASN A 167 9.45 -20.97 0.95
C ASN A 167 10.48 -19.96 1.49
N ALA A 168 10.39 -18.71 1.07
CA ALA A 168 11.29 -17.65 1.54
C ALA A 168 11.09 -17.38 3.04
N PRO A 169 12.17 -17.09 3.80
CA PRO A 169 12.09 -16.82 5.25
C PRO A 169 11.05 -15.73 5.62
N VAL A 170 10.96 -14.66 4.84
CA VAL A 170 9.96 -13.58 5.07
C VAL A 170 8.53 -14.11 5.07
N LEU A 171 8.20 -15.13 4.24
CA LEU A 171 6.86 -15.75 4.20
C LEU A 171 6.59 -16.63 5.42
N ILE A 172 7.63 -17.22 6.00
CA ILE A 172 7.57 -18.16 7.13
C ILE A 172 7.57 -17.40 8.45
N ASP A 173 8.44 -16.39 8.58
CA ASP A 173 8.60 -15.59 9.80
C ASP A 173 7.41 -14.63 10.02
N ALA A 174 6.71 -14.20 8.97
CA ALA A 174 5.51 -13.38 9.10
C ALA A 174 4.29 -14.23 9.52
N GLU A 175 3.35 -13.60 10.22
CA GLU A 175 2.05 -14.22 10.57
C GLU A 175 1.22 -14.53 9.32
N ILE A 176 1.28 -13.63 8.32
CA ILE A 176 0.66 -13.85 7.02
C ILE A 176 1.72 -13.66 5.92
N GLY A 177 2.18 -14.76 5.34
CA GLY A 177 3.04 -14.75 4.16
C GLY A 177 2.22 -14.58 2.88
N ILE A 178 2.67 -13.72 1.97
CA ILE A 178 2.06 -13.40 0.68
C ILE A 178 3.10 -13.67 -0.40
N LEU A 179 3.02 -14.83 -1.03
CA LEU A 179 3.89 -15.21 -2.14
C LEU A 179 3.41 -14.55 -3.43
N LEU A 180 4.32 -13.86 -4.09
CA LEU A 180 4.17 -13.25 -5.41
C LEU A 180 5.10 -13.98 -6.40
N ASP A 181 4.81 -15.24 -6.73
CA ASP A 181 5.69 -16.08 -7.56
C ASP A 181 5.67 -15.61 -9.01
N THR A 182 6.60 -14.75 -9.36
CA THR A 182 6.76 -14.19 -10.70
C THR A 182 7.70 -15.00 -11.59
N GLY A 183 8.41 -15.98 -11.03
CA GLY A 183 9.46 -16.72 -11.75
C GLY A 183 10.69 -15.87 -12.10
N PRO A 184 11.57 -16.39 -12.99
CA PRO A 184 12.80 -15.72 -13.40
C PRO A 184 12.55 -14.40 -14.13
N GLU A 185 13.37 -13.39 -13.88
CA GLU A 185 13.34 -12.12 -14.60
C GLU A 185 13.91 -12.23 -16.02
N VAL A 186 13.48 -11.39 -16.95
CA VAL A 186 14.05 -11.29 -18.30
C VAL A 186 15.55 -10.96 -18.23
N VAL A 187 15.92 -10.00 -17.39
CA VAL A 187 17.31 -9.76 -16.98
C VAL A 187 17.51 -10.43 -15.65
N SER A 188 18.21 -11.57 -15.62
CA SER A 188 18.41 -12.41 -14.43
C SER A 188 18.86 -11.61 -13.21
N GLY A 189 18.22 -11.84 -12.08
CA GLY A 189 18.52 -11.16 -10.81
C GLY A 189 17.99 -9.73 -10.70
N SER A 190 17.44 -9.14 -11.78
CA SER A 190 16.96 -7.74 -11.76
C SER A 190 15.54 -7.62 -11.22
N THR A 191 15.37 -7.85 -9.93
CA THR A 191 14.05 -7.87 -9.25
C THR A 191 13.30 -6.52 -9.21
N ARG A 192 13.91 -5.45 -9.74
CA ARG A 192 13.20 -4.18 -9.98
C ARG A 192 12.14 -4.27 -11.10
N LEU A 193 12.18 -5.35 -11.92
CA LEU A 193 11.29 -5.57 -13.07
C LEU A 193 9.94 -6.16 -12.60
N LYS A 194 9.57 -7.37 -13.07
CA LYS A 194 8.25 -7.92 -12.76
C LYS A 194 8.04 -8.27 -11.28
N ALA A 195 9.09 -8.64 -10.55
CA ALA A 195 9.00 -8.83 -9.11
C ALA A 195 8.59 -7.53 -8.39
N GLY A 196 9.25 -6.40 -8.71
CA GLY A 196 8.87 -5.09 -8.22
C GLY A 196 7.46 -4.67 -8.65
N THR A 197 7.09 -4.94 -9.91
CA THR A 197 5.73 -4.67 -10.42
C THR A 197 4.67 -5.46 -9.62
N ALA A 198 4.91 -6.74 -9.35
CA ALA A 198 4.02 -7.57 -8.54
C ALA A 198 3.88 -7.01 -7.11
N GLN A 199 4.99 -6.62 -6.48
CA GLN A 199 4.97 -5.99 -5.16
C GLN A 199 4.15 -4.69 -5.17
N LYS A 200 4.35 -3.82 -6.17
CA LYS A 200 3.58 -2.58 -6.31
C LYS A 200 2.08 -2.84 -6.42
N ILE A 201 1.66 -3.79 -7.26
CA ILE A 201 0.24 -4.15 -7.41
C ILE A 201 -0.30 -4.72 -6.09
N ALA A 202 0.44 -5.61 -5.43
CA ALA A 202 0.02 -6.24 -4.18
C ALA A 202 -0.13 -5.21 -3.04
N LEU A 203 0.83 -4.31 -2.87
CA LEU A 203 0.79 -3.25 -1.85
C LEU A 203 -0.39 -2.31 -2.09
N ASN A 204 -0.58 -1.80 -3.31
CA ASN A 204 -1.72 -0.94 -3.63
C ASN A 204 -3.06 -1.66 -3.45
N SER A 205 -3.15 -2.96 -3.79
CA SER A 205 -4.36 -3.74 -3.60
C SER A 205 -4.68 -3.92 -2.12
N PHE A 206 -3.67 -4.20 -1.29
CA PHE A 206 -3.81 -4.33 0.16
C PHE A 206 -4.24 -3.00 0.79
N SER A 207 -3.47 -1.94 0.58
CA SER A 207 -3.70 -0.64 1.21
C SER A 207 -5.04 -0.02 0.78
N SER A 208 -5.36 -0.05 -0.52
CA SER A 208 -6.63 0.46 -1.04
C SER A 208 -7.83 -0.34 -0.51
N ALA A 209 -7.76 -1.68 -0.50
CA ALA A 209 -8.83 -2.51 0.05
C ALA A 209 -9.05 -2.24 1.55
N LEU A 210 -7.97 -2.05 2.30
CA LEU A 210 -8.03 -1.68 3.72
C LEU A 210 -8.67 -0.30 3.90
N MET A 211 -8.32 0.71 3.10
CA MET A 211 -8.94 2.04 3.16
C MET A 211 -10.42 2.00 2.80
N VAL A 212 -10.83 1.16 1.83
CA VAL A 212 -12.25 0.92 1.52
C VAL A 212 -12.99 0.36 2.76
N ARG A 213 -12.41 -0.62 3.45
CA ARG A 213 -12.99 -1.20 4.68
C ARG A 213 -13.04 -0.21 5.83
N LEU A 214 -12.13 0.74 5.88
CA LEU A 214 -12.09 1.86 6.84
C LEU A 214 -13.04 3.02 6.46
N ASN A 215 -13.99 2.79 5.57
CA ASN A 215 -14.99 3.77 5.13
C ASN A 215 -14.38 5.03 4.47
N LYS A 216 -13.20 4.92 3.82
CA LYS A 216 -12.52 6.03 3.16
C LYS A 216 -13.07 6.35 1.77
N VAL A 217 -14.06 5.58 1.31
CA VAL A 217 -14.74 5.77 0.02
C VAL A 217 -16.27 5.73 0.18
N TYR A 218 -16.98 6.29 -0.80
CA TYR A 218 -18.42 6.12 -0.95
C TYR A 218 -18.72 5.61 -2.38
N GLY A 219 -19.25 4.39 -2.50
CA GLY A 219 -19.22 3.68 -3.77
C GLY A 219 -17.78 3.51 -4.23
N ASN A 220 -17.44 4.03 -5.40
CA ASN A 220 -16.08 4.12 -5.93
C ASN A 220 -15.50 5.54 -5.88
N LEU A 221 -16.15 6.45 -5.12
CA LEU A 221 -15.73 7.85 -5.04
C LEU A 221 -14.73 8.09 -3.92
N MET A 222 -13.69 8.86 -4.21
CA MET A 222 -12.67 9.30 -3.28
C MET A 222 -13.21 10.47 -2.45
N VAL A 223 -13.92 10.18 -1.34
CA VAL A 223 -14.64 11.16 -0.53
C VAL A 223 -13.88 11.67 0.70
N ASP A 224 -12.72 11.12 0.98
CA ASP A 224 -11.85 11.54 2.11
C ASP A 224 -10.62 12.33 1.64
N LEU A 225 -10.68 12.91 0.44
CA LEU A 225 -9.60 13.76 -0.07
C LEU A 225 -9.52 15.09 0.71
N LYS A 226 -8.32 15.66 0.80
CA LYS A 226 -8.14 17.04 1.27
C LYS A 226 -8.02 18.00 0.09
N ALA A 227 -8.88 19.02 0.05
CA ALA A 227 -8.93 20.02 -1.02
C ALA A 227 -7.82 21.07 -0.84
N THR A 228 -6.55 20.69 -0.93
CA THR A 228 -5.37 21.52 -0.67
C THR A 228 -4.95 22.42 -1.84
N ASN A 229 -5.54 22.23 -3.01
CA ASN A 229 -5.25 23.04 -4.21
C ASN A 229 -6.48 23.14 -5.13
N ALA A 230 -6.42 24.06 -6.10
CA ALA A 230 -7.55 24.33 -7.01
C ALA A 230 -8.05 23.08 -7.78
N LYS A 231 -7.17 22.15 -8.13
CA LYS A 231 -7.54 20.88 -8.78
C LYS A 231 -8.38 20.01 -7.83
N LEU A 232 -7.97 19.89 -6.57
CA LEU A 232 -8.65 19.07 -5.57
C LEU A 232 -9.96 19.73 -5.11
N VAL A 233 -10.04 21.06 -5.06
CA VAL A 233 -11.30 21.80 -4.85
C VAL A 233 -12.31 21.48 -5.96
N ARG A 234 -11.93 21.62 -7.22
CA ARG A 234 -12.80 21.25 -8.35
C ARG A 234 -13.23 19.80 -8.30
N ARG A 235 -12.32 18.89 -7.92
CA ARG A 235 -12.64 17.48 -7.74
C ARG A 235 -13.67 17.26 -6.64
N ALA A 236 -13.53 17.89 -5.48
CA ALA A 236 -14.46 17.80 -4.36
C ALA A 236 -15.88 18.23 -4.79
N ILE A 237 -16.00 19.36 -5.50
CA ILE A 237 -17.29 19.85 -6.00
C ILE A 237 -17.93 18.83 -6.94
N ARG A 238 -17.21 18.36 -7.96
CA ARG A 238 -17.72 17.37 -8.91
C ARG A 238 -18.12 16.05 -8.24
N LEU A 239 -17.33 15.56 -7.29
CA LEU A 239 -17.66 14.32 -6.56
C LEU A 239 -18.90 14.50 -5.69
N THR A 240 -19.05 15.64 -5.02
CA THR A 240 -20.26 15.95 -4.21
C THR A 240 -21.49 16.07 -5.10
N SER A 241 -21.42 16.83 -6.18
CA SER A 241 -22.50 16.95 -7.17
C SER A 241 -22.90 15.57 -7.74
N PHE A 242 -21.91 14.78 -8.17
CA PHE A 242 -22.15 13.43 -8.70
C PHE A 242 -22.80 12.49 -7.67
N ALA A 243 -22.35 12.54 -6.41
CA ALA A 243 -22.87 11.66 -5.36
C ALA A 243 -24.28 12.00 -4.89
N THR A 244 -24.68 13.27 -5.00
CA THR A 244 -25.95 13.79 -4.44
C THR A 244 -26.98 14.14 -5.50
N GLY A 245 -26.58 14.36 -6.75
CA GLY A 245 -27.42 14.92 -7.82
C GLY A 245 -27.63 16.42 -7.71
N ALA A 246 -27.04 17.11 -6.73
CA ALA A 246 -27.09 18.56 -6.60
C ALA A 246 -26.25 19.24 -7.71
N ASP A 247 -26.61 20.46 -8.08
CA ASP A 247 -25.80 21.27 -8.98
C ASP A 247 -24.45 21.65 -8.35
N GLU A 248 -23.50 22.13 -9.17
CA GLU A 248 -22.16 22.46 -8.70
C GLU A 248 -22.13 23.67 -7.74
N ASP A 249 -23.10 24.61 -7.84
CA ASP A 249 -23.17 25.76 -6.97
C ASP A 249 -23.66 25.38 -5.57
N ALA A 250 -24.70 24.55 -5.47
CA ALA A 250 -25.17 23.98 -4.22
C ALA A 250 -24.09 23.08 -3.56
N ALA A 251 -23.41 22.26 -4.37
CA ALA A 251 -22.30 21.42 -3.88
C ALA A 251 -21.14 22.27 -3.35
N ARG A 252 -20.78 23.37 -4.04
CA ARG A 252 -19.74 24.32 -3.62
C ARG A 252 -20.11 25.00 -2.32
N ALA A 253 -21.29 25.59 -2.24
CA ALA A 253 -21.75 26.31 -1.06
C ALA A 253 -21.75 25.40 0.19
N THR A 254 -22.21 24.16 0.04
CA THR A 254 -22.21 23.19 1.14
C THR A 254 -20.79 22.77 1.51
N LEU A 255 -19.90 22.55 0.54
CA LEU A 255 -18.48 22.23 0.80
C LEU A 255 -17.76 23.37 1.55
N GLU A 256 -18.01 24.63 1.16
CA GLU A 256 -17.48 25.81 1.85
C GLU A 256 -17.96 25.87 3.30
N ALA A 257 -19.26 25.62 3.52
CA ALA A 257 -19.86 25.61 4.86
C ALA A 257 -19.27 24.51 5.78
N CYS A 258 -18.83 23.40 5.21
CA CYS A 258 -18.26 22.27 5.99
C CYS A 258 -16.73 22.13 5.87
N GLY A 259 -16.01 23.21 5.49
CA GLY A 259 -14.55 23.19 5.38
C GLY A 259 -14.02 22.18 4.36
N PHE A 260 -14.72 21.99 3.26
CA PHE A 260 -14.40 21.04 2.19
C PHE A 260 -14.37 19.56 2.62
N HIS A 261 -15.09 19.20 3.68
CA HIS A 261 -15.30 17.82 4.06
C HIS A 261 -16.34 17.15 3.15
N VAL A 262 -15.90 16.43 2.12
CA VAL A 262 -16.79 15.86 1.07
C VAL A 262 -17.83 14.91 1.66
N LYS A 263 -17.48 14.04 2.61
CA LYS A 263 -18.45 13.16 3.26
C LYS A 263 -19.57 13.92 3.95
N THR A 264 -19.21 14.98 4.69
CA THR A 264 -20.19 15.84 5.39
C THR A 264 -21.10 16.53 4.39
N ALA A 265 -20.54 17.09 3.31
CA ALA A 265 -21.33 17.72 2.26
C ALA A 265 -22.31 16.75 1.58
N ILE A 266 -21.86 15.52 1.30
CA ILE A 266 -22.73 14.48 0.73
C ILE A 266 -23.90 14.17 1.67
N VAL A 267 -23.65 13.97 2.97
CA VAL A 267 -24.73 13.64 3.94
C VAL A 267 -25.66 14.83 4.12
N ALA A 268 -25.13 16.06 4.24
CA ALA A 268 -25.95 17.26 4.42
C ALA A 268 -26.90 17.47 3.24
N LEU A 269 -26.41 17.40 2.00
CA LEU A 269 -27.22 17.55 0.80
C LEU A 269 -28.22 16.42 0.61
N SER A 270 -27.80 15.17 0.80
CA SER A 270 -28.67 14.01 0.57
C SER A 270 -29.81 13.89 1.59
N LYS A 271 -29.55 14.28 2.85
CA LYS A 271 -30.57 14.27 3.93
C LYS A 271 -31.26 15.62 4.12
N GLN A 272 -30.87 16.67 3.37
CA GLN A 272 -31.39 18.04 3.51
C GLN A 272 -31.30 18.52 4.98
N THR A 273 -30.13 18.34 5.59
CA THR A 273 -29.90 18.64 7.02
C THR A 273 -28.75 19.64 7.18
N SER A 274 -28.57 20.16 8.40
CA SER A 274 -27.45 21.08 8.68
C SER A 274 -26.09 20.33 8.64
N VAL A 275 -25.00 21.10 8.51
CA VAL A 275 -23.61 20.58 8.54
C VAL A 275 -23.33 19.86 9.87
N GLU A 276 -23.78 20.43 10.98
CA GLU A 276 -23.59 19.86 12.33
C GLU A 276 -24.33 18.52 12.48
N GLN A 277 -25.56 18.44 11.98
CA GLN A 277 -26.32 17.19 11.98
C GLN A 277 -25.68 16.14 11.08
N ALA A 278 -25.19 16.53 9.90
CA ALA A 278 -24.47 15.64 9.00
C ALA A 278 -23.18 15.10 9.62
N GLN A 279 -22.45 15.93 10.37
CA GLN A 279 -21.27 15.51 11.13
C GLN A 279 -21.63 14.49 12.20
N ALA A 280 -22.65 14.77 12.99
CA ALA A 280 -23.11 13.85 14.05
C ALA A 280 -23.54 12.48 13.47
N LEU A 281 -24.25 12.49 12.33
CA LEU A 281 -24.63 11.26 11.61
C LEU A 281 -23.42 10.46 11.14
N LEU A 282 -22.39 11.14 10.63
CA LEU A 282 -21.15 10.49 10.18
C LEU A 282 -20.35 9.93 11.36
N GLU A 283 -20.27 10.63 12.47
CA GLU A 283 -19.62 10.14 13.69
C GLU A 283 -20.32 8.88 14.24
N ALA A 284 -21.64 8.91 14.36
CA ALA A 284 -22.44 7.75 14.76
C ALA A 284 -22.29 6.57 13.78
N ALA A 285 -22.06 6.85 12.50
CA ALA A 285 -21.82 5.86 11.45
C ALA A 285 -20.35 5.45 11.32
N HIS A 286 -19.44 5.86 12.22
CA HIS A 286 -18.00 5.64 12.14
C HIS A 286 -17.40 6.06 10.77
N GLY A 287 -17.79 7.23 10.28
CA GLY A 287 -17.33 7.81 9.04
C GLY A 287 -17.87 7.15 7.76
N SER A 288 -18.82 6.23 7.85
CA SER A 288 -19.45 5.60 6.68
C SER A 288 -20.58 6.46 6.13
N VAL A 289 -20.39 7.08 4.97
CA VAL A 289 -21.47 7.82 4.27
C VAL A 289 -22.68 6.93 4.05
N ARG A 290 -22.50 5.69 3.62
CA ARG A 290 -23.62 4.76 3.35
C ARG A 290 -24.46 4.51 4.60
N ARG A 291 -23.84 4.30 5.76
CA ARG A 291 -24.57 4.11 7.03
C ARG A 291 -25.19 5.40 7.54
N ALA A 292 -24.53 6.53 7.32
CA ALA A 292 -25.09 7.84 7.71
C ALA A 292 -26.30 8.23 6.85
N LEU A 293 -26.43 7.70 5.65
CA LEU A 293 -27.57 7.92 4.77
C LEU A 293 -28.75 6.93 4.98
N ALA A 294 -28.49 5.77 5.59
CA ALA A 294 -29.52 4.82 5.96
C ALA A 294 -30.39 5.37 7.09
#